data_1609017ba2b0b72d5614838c9a8233d6
#
_entry.id   1609017ba2b0b72d5614838c9a8233d6
#
_cell.length_a   1.000
_cell.length_b   1.000
_cell.length_c   1.000
_cell.angle_alpha   90.00
_cell.angle_beta   90.00
_cell.angle_gamma   90.00
#
_symmetry.space_group_name_H-M   'P 1'
#
loop_
_entity.id
_entity.type
_entity.pdbx_description
1 polymer ?
#
loop_
_entity_poly.entity_id
_entity_poly.type
_entity_poly.pdbx_seq_one_letter_code
_entity_poly.pdbx_strand_id
1 'polypeptide(L)'
;LSRLPQWNLFPAVLRGKIRLKGSTATNPVAVGDIVNFEAEVPDGTVDNELAGYVTSENAAVITSVEPRRNYLIRKSTNLSRQSHIIAANLDRAFIIATIDYPEIKLPFLDRILVTCEVYNVPVTIVLNKVDLYRESHKEMLEAFHEIYEGAGYPVMEVSALTGEGIDALRDACKGNVSLFSGVSGVGKSSLIKALDPSLDPRVGEISDVHLQGKHTTTFYEMYALSSCHPEHAGGSPGFIVDTPGLRGFGLVDLKKEEIALYFPEMLKASEGCRFAPCTHTHEPGCAVKEAVEAGEISYERYSSYLGMLD
;
A
#
# COMPACT_ATOMS: atom_id res chain seq x y z
N LEU A 1 1.51 -0.33 -20.72
CA LEU A 1 2.50 -1.33 -20.32
C LEU A 1 3.91 -0.78 -20.42
N SER A 2 4.86 -1.48 -19.83
CA SER A 2 6.30 -1.26 -20.03
C SER A 2 7.05 -2.58 -19.95
N ARG A 3 8.18 -2.65 -20.62
CA ARG A 3 9.18 -3.70 -20.43
C ARG A 3 10.23 -3.24 -19.44
N LEU A 4 10.59 -4.10 -18.50
CA LEU A 4 11.69 -3.85 -17.57
C LEU A 4 13.03 -4.31 -18.19
N PRO A 5 14.13 -3.67 -17.86
CA PRO A 5 14.30 -2.56 -16.90
C PRO A 5 14.05 -1.16 -17.47
N GLN A 6 13.86 -1.00 -18.78
CA GLN A 6 13.58 0.29 -19.40
C GLN A 6 12.13 0.66 -19.17
N TRP A 7 11.87 1.75 -18.47
CA TRP A 7 10.53 2.24 -18.17
C TRP A 7 9.97 3.06 -19.34
N ASN A 8 9.74 2.41 -20.50
CA ASN A 8 9.15 3.02 -21.69
C ASN A 8 7.69 2.58 -21.81
N LEU A 9 6.77 3.48 -21.55
CA LEU A 9 5.35 3.20 -21.55
C LEU A 9 4.76 3.14 -22.94
N PHE A 10 3.94 2.15 -23.22
CA PHE A 10 3.17 2.01 -24.44
C PHE A 10 1.71 1.60 -24.16
N PRO A 11 0.76 1.98 -25.03
CA PRO A 11 -0.64 1.69 -24.85
C PRO A 11 -0.96 0.20 -25.02
N ALA A 12 -1.94 -0.29 -24.24
CA ALA A 12 -2.42 -1.66 -24.35
C ALA A 12 -3.93 -1.73 -24.10
N VAL A 13 -4.56 -2.73 -24.70
CA VAL A 13 -5.98 -3.08 -24.54
C VAL A 13 -6.13 -4.51 -24.06
N LEU A 14 -7.28 -4.83 -23.49
CA LEU A 14 -7.60 -6.19 -23.06
C LEU A 14 -8.25 -6.99 -24.20
N ARG A 15 -7.79 -8.22 -24.42
CA ARG A 15 -8.41 -9.15 -25.37
C ARG A 15 -9.69 -9.73 -24.74
N GLY A 16 -10.86 -9.26 -25.17
CA GLY A 16 -12.16 -9.78 -24.75
C GLY A 16 -12.37 -9.76 -23.23
N LYS A 17 -13.03 -10.79 -22.69
CA LYS A 17 -13.23 -10.96 -21.24
C LYS A 17 -12.10 -11.83 -20.65
N ILE A 18 -10.99 -11.20 -20.28
CA ILE A 18 -10.01 -11.87 -19.42
C ILE A 18 -10.66 -12.07 -18.05
N ARG A 19 -11.10 -13.32 -17.76
CA ARG A 19 -11.60 -13.70 -16.45
C ARG A 19 -10.48 -14.42 -15.71
N LEU A 20 -9.98 -13.79 -14.65
CA LEU A 20 -9.14 -14.50 -13.68
C LEU A 20 -10.03 -15.54 -12.98
N LYS A 21 -9.71 -16.82 -13.09
CA LYS A 21 -10.45 -17.91 -12.43
C LYS A 21 -10.49 -17.63 -10.92
N GLY A 22 -11.71 -17.52 -10.37
CA GLY A 22 -11.91 -17.32 -8.93
C GLY A 22 -11.85 -15.86 -8.42
N SER A 23 -11.67 -14.86 -9.30
CA SER A 23 -11.68 -13.45 -8.89
C SER A 23 -13.07 -12.84 -8.94
N THR A 24 -13.49 -12.18 -7.85
CA THR A 24 -14.68 -11.32 -7.77
C THR A 24 -14.35 -9.85 -8.11
N ALA A 25 -13.12 -9.56 -8.52
CA ALA A 25 -12.67 -8.20 -8.80
C ALA A 25 -13.30 -7.64 -10.07
N THR A 26 -13.62 -6.35 -10.04
CA THR A 26 -14.22 -5.64 -11.17
C THR A 26 -13.23 -5.31 -12.28
N ASN A 27 -11.93 -5.19 -11.94
CA ASN A 27 -10.86 -4.95 -12.88
C ASN A 27 -10.03 -6.23 -13.09
N PRO A 28 -9.94 -6.74 -14.33
CA PRO A 28 -9.15 -7.93 -14.62
C PRO A 28 -7.64 -7.69 -14.57
N VAL A 29 -7.21 -6.43 -14.77
CA VAL A 29 -5.80 -6.00 -14.71
C VAL A 29 -5.69 -4.82 -13.74
N ALA A 30 -4.63 -4.80 -12.96
CA ALA A 30 -4.30 -3.77 -11.98
C ALA A 30 -2.86 -3.28 -12.15
N VAL A 31 -2.54 -2.16 -11.56
CA VAL A 31 -1.17 -1.64 -11.48
C VAL A 31 -0.27 -2.65 -10.76
N GLY A 32 0.92 -2.91 -11.32
CA GLY A 32 1.86 -3.91 -10.80
C GLY A 32 1.64 -5.33 -11.32
N ASP A 33 0.60 -5.59 -12.11
CA ASP A 33 0.43 -6.90 -12.74
C ASP A 33 1.52 -7.18 -13.77
N ILE A 34 1.99 -8.42 -13.79
CA ILE A 34 2.81 -8.97 -14.84
C ILE A 34 1.87 -9.61 -15.86
N VAL A 35 1.99 -9.22 -17.13
CA VAL A 35 1.06 -9.63 -18.16
C VAL A 35 1.77 -10.18 -19.38
N ASN A 36 1.14 -11.13 -20.07
CA ASN A 36 1.52 -11.53 -21.41
C ASN A 36 0.72 -10.69 -22.41
N PHE A 37 1.38 -10.26 -23.48
CA PHE A 37 0.74 -9.45 -24.50
C PHE A 37 1.26 -9.79 -25.91
N GLU A 38 0.48 -9.42 -26.91
CA GLU A 38 0.85 -9.46 -28.34
C GLU A 38 0.89 -8.01 -28.85
N ALA A 39 1.85 -7.69 -29.71
CA ALA A 39 1.96 -6.39 -30.36
C ALA A 39 2.35 -6.59 -31.84
N GLU A 40 1.75 -5.81 -32.73
CA GLU A 40 2.12 -5.77 -34.15
C GLU A 40 3.28 -4.79 -34.33
N VAL A 41 4.49 -5.34 -34.45
CA VAL A 41 5.74 -4.58 -34.61
C VAL A 41 6.57 -5.21 -35.70
N PRO A 42 7.52 -4.46 -36.34
CA PRO A 42 8.43 -5.02 -37.36
C PRO A 42 9.25 -6.19 -36.82
N ASP A 43 9.55 -7.13 -37.71
CA ASP A 43 10.43 -8.26 -37.38
C ASP A 43 11.79 -7.75 -36.88
N GLY A 44 12.26 -8.31 -35.76
CA GLY A 44 13.54 -7.95 -35.17
C GLY A 44 13.46 -6.75 -34.23
N THR A 45 12.28 -6.17 -33.98
CA THR A 45 12.10 -5.11 -32.96
C THR A 45 12.53 -5.64 -31.60
N VAL A 46 13.42 -4.92 -30.92
CA VAL A 46 13.85 -5.22 -29.55
C VAL A 46 12.93 -4.57 -28.51
N ASP A 47 12.91 -5.15 -27.31
CA ASP A 47 11.95 -4.78 -26.26
C ASP A 47 11.96 -3.29 -25.88
N ASN A 48 13.12 -2.64 -25.93
CA ASN A 48 13.26 -1.20 -25.60
C ASN A 48 12.71 -0.27 -26.70
N GLU A 49 12.43 -0.77 -27.89
CA GLU A 49 11.90 -0.01 -29.03
C GLU A 49 10.37 -0.09 -29.14
N LEU A 50 9.71 -0.98 -28.38
CA LEU A 50 8.27 -1.22 -28.46
C LEU A 50 7.44 0.07 -28.33
N ALA A 51 7.84 0.98 -27.42
CA ALA A 51 7.15 2.25 -27.21
C ALA A 51 7.19 3.18 -28.45
N GLY A 52 8.12 2.96 -29.39
CA GLY A 52 8.19 3.70 -30.64
C GLY A 52 7.28 3.16 -31.75
N TYR A 53 6.87 1.90 -31.66
CA TYR A 53 6.03 1.24 -32.67
C TYR A 53 4.59 1.03 -32.22
N VAL A 54 4.36 0.83 -30.90
CA VAL A 54 3.03 0.61 -30.35
C VAL A 54 2.36 1.93 -30.03
N THR A 55 1.27 2.22 -30.74
CA THR A 55 0.50 3.48 -30.63
C THR A 55 -0.93 3.20 -30.18
N SER A 56 -1.72 4.25 -29.98
CA SER A 56 -3.15 4.09 -29.62
C SER A 56 -3.98 3.41 -30.72
N GLU A 57 -3.50 3.44 -31.98
CA GLU A 57 -4.19 2.83 -33.13
C GLU A 57 -3.85 1.35 -33.27
N ASN A 58 -2.63 0.95 -32.92
CA ASN A 58 -2.16 -0.42 -32.90
C ASN A 58 -1.69 -0.86 -31.49
N ALA A 59 -2.50 -0.56 -30.48
CA ALA A 59 -2.20 -0.85 -29.09
C ALA A 59 -1.91 -2.35 -28.85
N ALA A 60 -0.95 -2.63 -27.99
CA ALA A 60 -0.65 -4.02 -27.59
C ALA A 60 -1.91 -4.67 -26.97
N VAL A 61 -2.06 -5.96 -27.17
CA VAL A 61 -3.22 -6.73 -26.70
C VAL A 61 -2.80 -7.62 -25.55
N ILE A 62 -3.27 -7.33 -24.34
CA ILE A 62 -3.04 -8.19 -23.16
C ILE A 62 -3.82 -9.48 -23.34
N THR A 63 -3.13 -10.61 -23.30
CA THR A 63 -3.70 -11.95 -23.50
C THR A 63 -3.91 -12.71 -22.19
N SER A 64 -3.05 -12.49 -21.20
CA SER A 64 -3.19 -13.08 -19.87
C SER A 64 -2.47 -12.25 -18.78
N VAL A 65 -2.84 -12.52 -17.54
CA VAL A 65 -2.19 -11.97 -16.34
C VAL A 65 -1.54 -13.11 -15.59
N GLU A 66 -0.28 -12.94 -15.21
CA GLU A 66 0.46 -13.90 -14.40
C GLU A 66 -0.09 -14.01 -12.97
N PRO A 67 0.11 -15.12 -12.25
CA PRO A 67 -0.29 -15.25 -10.87
C PRO A 67 0.31 -14.14 -10.00
N ARG A 68 -0.56 -13.47 -9.24
CA ARG A 68 -0.14 -12.39 -8.31
C ARG A 68 0.47 -12.99 -7.05
N ARG A 69 1.60 -12.45 -6.58
CA ARG A 69 2.20 -12.76 -5.28
C ARG A 69 1.31 -12.29 -4.14
N ASN A 70 0.86 -11.05 -4.26
CA ASN A 70 -0.05 -10.36 -3.36
C ASN A 70 -0.79 -9.27 -4.12
N TYR A 71 -1.75 -8.66 -3.47
CA TYR A 71 -2.49 -7.53 -4.03
C TYR A 71 -3.25 -6.81 -2.91
N LEU A 72 -3.65 -5.57 -3.15
CA LEU A 72 -4.55 -4.84 -2.26
C LEU A 72 -5.85 -4.52 -2.98
N ILE A 73 -6.96 -4.57 -2.26
CA ILE A 73 -8.28 -4.27 -2.80
C ILE A 73 -8.93 -3.09 -2.11
N ARG A 74 -9.85 -2.46 -2.83
CA ARG A 74 -10.80 -1.49 -2.33
C ARG A 74 -12.20 -2.09 -2.43
N LYS A 75 -12.95 -2.08 -1.33
CA LYS A 75 -14.39 -2.40 -1.37
C LYS A 75 -15.14 -1.30 -2.11
N SER A 76 -16.09 -1.69 -2.96
CA SER A 76 -17.06 -0.75 -3.50
C SER A 76 -17.97 -0.25 -2.36
N THR A 77 -18.18 1.06 -2.27
CA THR A 77 -19.07 1.68 -1.28
C THR A 77 -20.56 1.36 -1.52
N ASN A 78 -20.89 0.88 -2.69
CA ASN A 78 -22.25 0.45 -3.03
C ASN A 78 -22.38 -1.05 -2.77
N LEU A 79 -23.34 -1.46 -1.97
CA LEU A 79 -23.94 -2.78 -1.68
C LEU A 79 -23.55 -4.01 -2.54
N SER A 80 -22.63 -3.86 -3.49
CA SER A 80 -22.13 -4.92 -4.34
C SER A 80 -20.94 -5.63 -3.66
N ARG A 81 -20.96 -6.97 -3.68
CA ARG A 81 -19.84 -7.85 -3.29
C ARG A 81 -18.59 -7.67 -4.19
N GLN A 82 -18.53 -6.59 -4.95
CA GLN A 82 -17.46 -6.34 -5.92
C GLN A 82 -16.31 -5.59 -5.26
N SER A 83 -15.12 -6.12 -5.42
CA SER A 83 -13.87 -5.50 -5.01
C SER A 83 -13.11 -4.98 -6.24
N HIS A 84 -12.31 -3.93 -6.05
CA HIS A 84 -11.43 -3.39 -7.08
C HIS A 84 -9.99 -3.54 -6.63
N ILE A 85 -9.15 -4.20 -7.42
CA ILE A 85 -7.75 -4.36 -7.10
C ILE A 85 -7.05 -3.02 -7.33
N ILE A 86 -6.41 -2.52 -6.29
CA ILE A 86 -5.67 -1.26 -6.28
C ILE A 86 -4.32 -1.45 -6.96
N ALA A 87 -3.55 -2.42 -6.45
CA ALA A 87 -2.22 -2.75 -6.91
C ALA A 87 -1.91 -4.22 -6.62
N ALA A 88 -0.98 -4.79 -7.38
CA ALA A 88 -0.53 -6.16 -7.25
C ALA A 88 1.00 -6.26 -7.23
N ASN A 89 1.50 -7.40 -6.76
CA ASN A 89 2.92 -7.74 -6.74
C ASN A 89 3.79 -6.70 -5.99
N LEU A 90 3.24 -6.20 -4.89
CA LEU A 90 3.91 -5.22 -4.04
C LEU A 90 5.01 -5.88 -3.20
N ASP A 91 6.17 -5.25 -3.13
CA ASP A 91 7.26 -5.66 -2.23
C ASP A 91 7.07 -5.04 -0.84
N ARG A 92 6.47 -3.83 -0.77
CA ARG A 92 6.23 -3.10 0.46
C ARG A 92 5.12 -2.06 0.31
N ALA A 93 4.46 -1.75 1.42
CA ALA A 93 3.63 -0.57 1.56
C ALA A 93 4.27 0.42 2.55
N PHE A 94 4.44 1.67 2.13
CA PHE A 94 4.78 2.79 2.99
C PHE A 94 3.49 3.50 3.38
N ILE A 95 3.11 3.39 4.65
CA ILE A 95 1.92 4.07 5.20
C ILE A 95 2.37 5.39 5.81
N ILE A 96 2.08 6.47 5.09
CA ILE A 96 2.48 7.81 5.48
C ILE A 96 1.51 8.36 6.54
N ALA A 97 2.07 8.75 7.66
CA ALA A 97 1.37 9.29 8.82
C ALA A 97 2.05 10.55 9.34
N THR A 98 1.39 11.24 10.23
CA THR A 98 1.92 12.38 10.99
C THR A 98 1.37 12.33 12.41
N ILE A 99 2.18 12.69 13.41
CA ILE A 99 1.71 12.78 14.80
C ILE A 99 0.67 13.90 14.92
N ASP A 100 0.92 15.01 14.23
CA ASP A 100 0.00 16.14 14.12
C ASP A 100 0.05 16.73 12.70
N TYR A 101 -0.94 17.55 12.33
CA TYR A 101 -1.03 18.28 11.06
C TYR A 101 -1.09 17.43 9.76
N PRO A 102 -2.04 16.47 9.64
CA PRO A 102 -3.13 16.08 10.53
C PRO A 102 -2.75 14.93 11.48
N GLU A 103 -3.34 14.91 12.67
CA GLU A 103 -3.21 13.79 13.61
C GLU A 103 -3.74 12.50 13.01
N ILE A 104 -2.93 11.41 13.06
CA ILE A 104 -3.41 10.10 12.69
C ILE A 104 -4.21 9.46 13.83
N LYS A 105 -5.36 8.89 13.49
CA LYS A 105 -6.13 8.09 14.43
C LYS A 105 -5.61 6.67 14.45
N LEU A 106 -5.07 6.20 15.59
CA LEU A 106 -4.46 4.88 15.72
C LEU A 106 -5.39 3.74 15.28
N PRO A 107 -6.69 3.69 15.63
CA PRO A 107 -7.58 2.64 15.13
C PRO A 107 -7.73 2.61 13.60
N PHE A 108 -7.57 3.75 12.95
CA PHE A 108 -7.59 3.82 11.50
C PHE A 108 -6.28 3.28 10.90
N LEU A 109 -5.13 3.64 11.48
CA LEU A 109 -3.83 3.08 11.08
C LEU A 109 -3.81 1.56 11.26
N ASP A 110 -4.25 1.08 12.42
CA ASP A 110 -4.29 -0.35 12.74
C ASP A 110 -5.15 -1.14 11.75
N ARG A 111 -6.28 -0.57 11.31
CA ARG A 111 -7.12 -1.18 10.28
C ARG A 111 -6.41 -1.33 8.93
N ILE A 112 -5.56 -0.36 8.59
CA ILE A 112 -4.73 -0.44 7.37
C ILE A 112 -3.68 -1.52 7.52
N LEU A 113 -3.00 -1.57 8.68
CA LEU A 113 -1.98 -2.59 8.97
C LEU A 113 -2.58 -3.99 8.86
N VAL A 114 -3.71 -4.24 9.51
CA VAL A 114 -4.46 -5.51 9.41
C VAL A 114 -4.79 -5.84 7.96
N THR A 115 -5.23 -4.85 7.17
CA THR A 115 -5.51 -5.07 5.74
C THR A 115 -4.26 -5.51 4.99
N CYS A 116 -3.10 -4.89 5.24
CA CYS A 116 -1.85 -5.28 4.62
C CYS A 116 -1.41 -6.68 5.04
N GLU A 117 -1.57 -7.05 6.30
CA GLU A 117 -1.28 -8.41 6.80
C GLU A 117 -2.14 -9.47 6.11
N VAL A 118 -3.46 -9.22 5.96
CA VAL A 118 -4.39 -10.12 5.25
C VAL A 118 -3.92 -10.43 3.83
N TYR A 119 -3.33 -9.45 3.16
CA TYR A 119 -2.88 -9.58 1.77
C TYR A 119 -1.38 -9.86 1.65
N ASN A 120 -0.67 -10.15 2.74
CA ASN A 120 0.77 -10.41 2.77
C ASN A 120 1.60 -9.28 2.10
N VAL A 121 1.28 -8.04 2.42
CA VAL A 121 2.04 -6.87 1.98
C VAL A 121 2.82 -6.32 3.17
N PRO A 122 4.17 -6.45 3.18
CA PRO A 122 4.99 -5.90 4.26
C PRO A 122 4.81 -4.39 4.39
N VAL A 123 4.72 -3.89 5.62
CA VAL A 123 4.49 -2.47 5.89
C VAL A 123 5.70 -1.83 6.56
N THR A 124 5.99 -0.59 6.17
CA THR A 124 6.80 0.36 6.93
C THR A 124 5.95 1.61 7.16
N ILE A 125 5.87 2.07 8.40
CA ILE A 125 5.18 3.32 8.73
C ILE A 125 6.18 4.47 8.50
N VAL A 126 5.75 5.53 7.82
CA VAL A 126 6.57 6.70 7.53
C VAL A 126 5.95 7.92 8.22
N LEU A 127 6.57 8.37 9.30
CA LEU A 127 6.18 9.59 10.00
C LEU A 127 6.79 10.79 9.27
N ASN A 128 5.95 11.50 8.51
CA ASN A 128 6.36 12.70 7.79
C ASN A 128 6.13 13.97 8.60
N LYS A 129 6.78 15.06 8.21
CA LYS A 129 6.71 16.38 8.85
C LYS A 129 7.29 16.42 10.27
N VAL A 130 8.29 15.57 10.54
CA VAL A 130 8.93 15.52 11.88
C VAL A 130 9.54 16.87 12.29
N ASP A 131 9.91 17.71 11.33
CA ASP A 131 10.34 19.09 11.53
C ASP A 131 9.31 19.96 12.25
N LEU A 132 8.01 19.64 12.17
CA LEU A 132 6.95 20.43 12.80
C LEU A 132 6.68 20.04 14.24
N TYR A 133 6.89 18.77 14.62
CA TYR A 133 6.38 18.27 15.90
C TYR A 133 7.41 17.50 16.76
N ARG A 134 8.63 17.23 16.27
CA ARG A 134 9.63 16.47 17.04
C ARG A 134 9.87 17.02 18.44
N GLU A 135 10.07 18.33 18.56
CA GLU A 135 10.32 18.96 19.87
C GLU A 135 9.05 19.15 20.70
N SER A 136 7.94 19.53 20.05
CA SER A 136 6.69 19.84 20.73
C SER A 136 5.88 18.61 21.14
N HIS A 137 6.07 17.47 20.47
CA HIS A 137 5.31 16.24 20.69
C HIS A 137 6.22 15.03 20.94
N LYS A 138 7.35 15.26 21.60
CA LYS A 138 8.39 14.24 21.82
C LYS A 138 7.83 12.98 22.49
N GLU A 139 7.05 13.13 23.56
CA GLU A 139 6.45 12.01 24.28
C GLU A 139 5.49 11.20 23.39
N MET A 140 4.71 11.88 22.54
CA MET A 140 3.79 11.20 21.61
C MET A 140 4.57 10.44 20.50
N LEU A 141 5.69 11.01 20.06
CA LEU A 141 6.55 10.38 19.07
C LEU A 141 7.22 9.13 19.64
N GLU A 142 7.77 9.21 20.86
CA GLU A 142 8.34 8.07 21.58
C GLU A 142 7.29 6.98 21.80
N ALA A 143 6.12 7.32 22.29
CA ALA A 143 5.02 6.37 22.47
C ALA A 143 4.59 5.72 21.13
N PHE A 144 4.57 6.47 20.05
CA PHE A 144 4.24 5.94 18.73
C PHE A 144 5.26 4.86 18.27
N HIS A 145 6.56 5.12 18.47
CA HIS A 145 7.61 4.14 18.20
C HIS A 145 7.44 2.88 19.06
N GLU A 146 7.24 3.05 20.37
CA GLU A 146 7.03 1.91 21.30
C GLU A 146 5.84 1.05 20.87
N ILE A 147 4.72 1.66 20.48
CA ILE A 147 3.51 0.94 20.04
C ILE A 147 3.77 0.13 18.77
N TYR A 148 4.33 0.75 17.74
CA TYR A 148 4.38 0.11 16.42
C TYR A 148 5.63 -0.72 16.19
N GLU A 149 6.79 -0.31 16.68
CA GLU A 149 8.00 -1.13 16.64
C GLU A 149 7.89 -2.34 17.58
N GLY A 150 7.24 -2.16 18.74
CA GLY A 150 6.88 -3.28 19.63
C GLY A 150 5.93 -4.29 18.97
N ALA A 151 5.05 -3.84 18.09
CA ALA A 151 4.18 -4.69 17.29
C ALA A 151 4.88 -5.31 16.06
N GLY A 152 6.15 -4.94 15.77
CA GLY A 152 6.95 -5.47 14.68
C GLY A 152 6.92 -4.65 13.39
N TYR A 153 6.36 -3.44 13.38
CA TYR A 153 6.34 -2.56 12.21
C TYR A 153 7.50 -1.56 12.25
N PRO A 154 8.40 -1.57 11.24
CA PRO A 154 9.42 -0.53 11.14
C PRO A 154 8.78 0.87 11.03
N VAL A 155 9.33 1.84 11.76
CA VAL A 155 8.92 3.24 11.71
C VAL A 155 10.09 4.08 11.18
N MET A 156 9.84 4.90 10.17
CA MET A 156 10.81 5.83 9.60
C MET A 156 10.34 7.26 9.85
N GLU A 157 11.22 8.09 10.40
CA GLU A 157 10.98 9.52 10.55
C GLU A 157 11.53 10.28 9.35
N VAL A 158 10.71 11.14 8.73
CA VAL A 158 11.10 11.91 7.55
C VAL A 158 10.52 13.33 7.58
N SER A 159 11.14 14.22 6.84
CA SER A 159 10.58 15.51 6.48
C SER A 159 10.78 15.77 5.00
N ALA A 160 9.69 15.81 4.25
CA ALA A 160 9.73 16.19 2.84
C ALA A 160 10.18 17.64 2.64
N LEU A 161 10.04 18.50 3.66
CA LEU A 161 10.40 19.91 3.62
C LEU A 161 11.90 20.09 3.81
N THR A 162 12.50 19.45 4.81
CA THR A 162 13.92 19.61 5.17
C THR A 162 14.84 18.62 4.47
N GLY A 163 14.30 17.53 3.92
CA GLY A 163 15.06 16.44 3.31
C GLY A 163 15.51 15.37 4.32
N GLU A 164 15.20 15.55 5.60
CA GLU A 164 15.55 14.57 6.63
C GLU A 164 14.92 13.20 6.35
N GLY A 165 15.70 12.12 6.46
CA GLY A 165 15.26 10.74 6.26
C GLY A 165 14.91 10.36 4.80
N ILE A 166 14.95 11.31 3.85
CA ILE A 166 14.56 11.07 2.45
C ILE A 166 15.50 10.09 1.75
N ASP A 167 16.81 10.15 2.02
CA ASP A 167 17.77 9.23 1.41
C ASP A 167 17.55 7.80 1.89
N ALA A 168 17.28 7.59 3.17
CA ALA A 168 16.95 6.27 3.72
C ALA A 168 15.65 5.71 3.12
N LEU A 169 14.63 6.56 2.94
CA LEU A 169 13.37 6.18 2.29
C LEU A 169 13.60 5.84 0.81
N ARG A 170 14.44 6.60 0.11
CA ARG A 170 14.83 6.34 -1.28
C ARG A 170 15.54 4.99 -1.40
N ASP A 171 16.49 4.71 -0.50
CA ASP A 171 17.21 3.44 -0.47
C ASP A 171 16.26 2.25 -0.22
N ALA A 172 15.26 2.42 0.63
CA ALA A 172 14.24 1.40 0.88
C ALA A 172 13.32 1.15 -0.34
N CYS A 173 13.23 2.10 -1.28
CA CYS A 173 12.48 1.92 -2.52
C CYS A 173 13.28 1.22 -3.64
N LYS A 174 14.62 1.18 -3.56
CA LYS A 174 15.47 0.60 -4.62
C LYS A 174 15.12 -0.85 -4.90
N GLY A 175 14.88 -1.16 -6.17
CA GLY A 175 14.56 -2.51 -6.63
C GLY A 175 13.20 -3.05 -6.19
N ASN A 176 12.37 -2.23 -5.55
CA ASN A 176 11.08 -2.62 -4.99
C ASN A 176 9.92 -1.93 -5.70
N VAL A 177 8.79 -2.62 -5.76
CA VAL A 177 7.48 -2.04 -6.08
C VAL A 177 6.84 -1.62 -4.76
N SER A 178 6.86 -0.32 -4.48
CA SER A 178 6.46 0.26 -3.21
C SER A 178 5.13 0.99 -3.33
N LEU A 179 4.14 0.60 -2.54
CA LEU A 179 2.89 1.34 -2.43
C LEU A 179 3.07 2.53 -1.48
N PHE A 180 2.67 3.72 -1.91
CA PHE A 180 2.61 4.92 -1.06
C PHE A 180 1.16 5.25 -0.75
N SER A 181 0.81 5.22 0.53
CA SER A 181 -0.55 5.44 0.97
C SER A 181 -0.59 6.25 2.27
N GLY A 182 -1.64 7.06 2.44
CA GLY A 182 -1.77 7.92 3.62
C GLY A 182 -3.04 8.77 3.53
N VAL A 183 -3.47 9.36 4.64
CA VAL A 183 -4.61 10.28 4.65
C VAL A 183 -4.29 11.57 3.91
N SER A 184 -5.33 12.33 3.54
CA SER A 184 -5.13 13.63 2.90
C SER A 184 -4.36 14.57 3.84
N GLY A 185 -3.40 15.31 3.31
CA GLY A 185 -2.63 16.30 4.07
C GLY A 185 -1.38 15.80 4.77
N VAL A 186 -1.09 14.48 4.82
CA VAL A 186 0.16 13.95 5.41
C VAL A 186 1.43 14.25 4.60
N GLY A 187 1.28 14.81 3.41
CA GLY A 187 2.42 15.19 2.56
C GLY A 187 2.92 14.10 1.61
N LYS A 188 2.09 13.13 1.24
CA LYS A 188 2.44 12.04 0.34
C LYS A 188 3.03 12.54 -0.99
N SER A 189 2.37 13.47 -1.68
CA SER A 189 2.87 14.05 -2.94
C SER A 189 4.18 14.81 -2.76
N SER A 190 4.36 15.50 -1.63
CA SER A 190 5.62 16.18 -1.30
C SER A 190 6.75 15.18 -1.07
N LEU A 191 6.46 14.03 -0.43
CA LEU A 191 7.45 12.96 -0.26
C LEU A 191 7.86 12.35 -1.60
N ILE A 192 6.91 12.08 -2.50
CA ILE A 192 7.22 11.55 -3.84
C ILE A 192 8.11 12.52 -4.62
N LYS A 193 7.81 13.82 -4.55
CA LYS A 193 8.67 14.87 -5.16
C LYS A 193 10.04 14.98 -4.50
N ALA A 194 10.15 14.79 -3.19
CA ALA A 194 11.42 14.79 -2.48
C ALA A 194 12.28 13.56 -2.82
N LEU A 195 11.64 12.41 -3.07
CA LEU A 195 12.33 11.21 -3.54
C LEU A 195 12.84 11.37 -4.97
N ASP A 196 12.05 11.96 -5.84
CA ASP A 196 12.39 12.18 -7.23
C ASP A 196 11.72 13.48 -7.76
N PRO A 197 12.46 14.57 -7.89
CA PRO A 197 11.94 15.85 -8.36
C PRO A 197 11.36 15.83 -9.79
N SER A 198 11.74 14.83 -10.60
CA SER A 198 11.22 14.66 -11.97
C SER A 198 9.78 14.15 -12.00
N LEU A 199 9.31 13.55 -10.90
CA LEU A 199 7.94 13.06 -10.78
C LEU A 199 6.99 14.21 -10.47
N ASP A 200 5.84 14.20 -11.15
CA ASP A 200 4.72 15.09 -10.86
C ASP A 200 3.50 14.25 -10.45
N PRO A 201 3.46 13.78 -9.19
CA PRO A 201 2.32 13.06 -8.70
C PRO A 201 1.11 14.01 -8.79
N ARG A 202 0.10 13.62 -9.57
CA ARG A 202 -1.12 14.42 -9.68
C ARG A 202 -1.69 14.56 -8.28
N VAL A 203 -1.66 15.78 -7.76
CA VAL A 203 -2.41 16.13 -6.56
C VAL A 203 -3.86 15.90 -6.93
N GLY A 204 -4.42 14.79 -6.48
CA GLY A 204 -5.83 14.51 -6.71
C GLY A 204 -6.62 15.60 -6.01
N GLU A 205 -6.87 16.69 -6.68
CA GLU A 205 -8.06 17.48 -6.44
C GLU A 205 -9.20 16.48 -6.60
N ILE A 206 -9.79 16.13 -5.46
CA ILE A 206 -11.16 15.61 -5.47
C ILE A 206 -11.96 16.77 -6.02
N SER A 207 -12.12 16.80 -7.32
CA SER A 207 -13.11 17.66 -7.92
C SER A 207 -14.44 17.13 -7.42
N ASP A 208 -14.98 17.78 -6.38
CA ASP A 208 -16.38 17.72 -5.97
C ASP A 208 -17.24 18.36 -7.08
N VAL A 209 -17.03 17.94 -8.30
CA VAL A 209 -17.99 18.19 -9.37
C VAL A 209 -18.98 17.04 -9.29
N HIS A 210 -20.01 17.25 -8.50
CA HIS A 210 -21.27 16.54 -8.59
C HIS A 210 -21.86 16.70 -10.01
N LEU A 211 -21.33 15.93 -10.95
CA LEU A 211 -21.99 15.64 -12.20
C LEU A 211 -22.58 14.24 -12.07
N GLN A 212 -23.90 14.21 -11.87
CA GLN A 212 -24.74 13.03 -11.90
C GLN A 212 -24.35 12.14 -13.09
N GLY A 213 -23.94 10.90 -12.81
CA GLY A 213 -24.00 9.81 -13.78
C GLY A 213 -22.71 9.35 -14.45
N LYS A 214 -21.49 9.73 -14.02
CA LYS A 214 -20.24 9.10 -14.47
C LYS A 214 -19.49 8.51 -13.28
N HIS A 215 -19.23 7.20 -13.34
CA HIS A 215 -18.30 6.52 -12.45
C HIS A 215 -16.95 7.23 -12.49
N THR A 216 -16.56 7.88 -11.40
CA THR A 216 -15.22 8.46 -11.26
C THR A 216 -14.25 7.31 -11.11
N THR A 217 -13.62 6.91 -12.21
CA THR A 217 -12.57 5.91 -12.20
C THR A 217 -11.38 6.53 -11.50
N THR A 218 -11.10 6.08 -10.28
CA THR A 218 -9.89 6.44 -9.55
C THR A 218 -8.74 5.74 -10.26
N PHE A 219 -7.87 6.49 -10.93
CA PHE A 219 -6.69 5.94 -11.57
C PHE A 219 -5.59 5.77 -10.52
N TYR A 220 -5.02 4.58 -10.45
CA TYR A 220 -3.79 4.30 -9.73
C TYR A 220 -2.64 4.42 -10.72
N GLU A 221 -1.59 5.11 -10.33
CA GLU A 221 -0.43 5.34 -11.19
C GLU A 221 0.83 4.70 -10.58
N MET A 222 1.69 4.19 -11.45
CA MET A 222 2.99 3.65 -11.09
C MET A 222 4.07 4.51 -11.72
N TYR A 223 5.03 4.94 -10.92
CA TYR A 223 6.16 5.78 -11.32
C TYR A 223 7.46 5.00 -11.13
N ALA A 224 8.36 5.08 -12.11
CA ALA A 224 9.73 4.63 -11.92
C ALA A 224 10.54 5.77 -11.28
N LEU A 225 11.32 5.45 -10.26
CA LEU A 225 12.25 6.39 -9.62
C LEU A 225 13.49 6.53 -10.50
N SER A 226 13.74 7.72 -11.04
CA SER A 226 14.89 8.00 -11.89
C SER A 226 16.22 7.80 -11.15
N SER A 227 16.26 8.15 -9.87
CA SER A 227 17.42 7.94 -8.98
C SER A 227 17.76 6.48 -8.70
N CYS A 228 16.86 5.56 -9.05
CA CYS A 228 17.01 4.12 -8.88
C CYS A 228 17.17 3.39 -10.22
N HIS A 229 17.39 4.10 -11.33
CA HIS A 229 17.60 3.50 -12.65
C HIS A 229 18.92 2.70 -12.69
N PRO A 230 18.95 1.54 -13.38
CA PRO A 230 20.14 0.69 -13.48
C PRO A 230 21.38 1.40 -14.04
N GLU A 231 21.18 2.40 -14.88
CA GLU A 231 22.26 3.21 -15.49
C GLU A 231 23.07 4.00 -14.46
N HIS A 232 22.46 4.31 -13.30
CA HIS A 232 23.11 5.07 -12.24
C HIS A 232 23.63 4.23 -11.07
N ALA A 233 23.17 2.98 -10.92
CA ALA A 233 23.48 2.17 -9.73
C ALA A 233 23.67 0.66 -9.98
N GLY A 234 23.57 0.19 -11.24
CA GLY A 234 23.71 -1.25 -11.55
C GLY A 234 22.64 -2.17 -10.92
N GLY A 235 21.52 -1.61 -10.45
CA GLY A 235 20.42 -2.33 -9.80
C GLY A 235 19.09 -2.21 -10.55
N SER A 236 18.08 -2.97 -10.11
CA SER A 236 16.71 -2.83 -10.62
C SER A 236 16.13 -1.45 -10.25
N PRO A 237 15.37 -0.82 -11.15
CA PRO A 237 14.67 0.42 -10.83
C PRO A 237 13.70 0.20 -9.68
N GLY A 238 13.55 1.21 -8.80
CA GLY A 238 12.48 1.25 -7.81
C GLY A 238 11.21 1.82 -8.43
N PHE A 239 10.06 1.36 -7.96
CA PHE A 239 8.76 1.83 -8.42
C PHE A 239 7.90 2.30 -7.26
N ILE A 240 7.18 3.39 -7.47
CA ILE A 240 6.16 3.88 -6.54
C ILE A 240 4.80 3.69 -7.18
N VAL A 241 3.89 3.03 -6.47
CA VAL A 241 2.46 3.02 -6.77
C VAL A 241 1.80 4.06 -5.88
N ASP A 242 1.30 5.13 -6.50
CA ASP A 242 0.56 6.18 -5.78
C ASP A 242 -0.92 5.84 -5.68
N THR A 243 -1.45 5.92 -4.47
CA THR A 243 -2.88 5.72 -4.24
C THR A 243 -3.52 7.02 -3.76
N PRO A 244 -4.57 7.52 -4.44
CA PRO A 244 -5.29 8.68 -3.98
C PRO A 244 -6.05 8.35 -2.69
N GLY A 245 -5.46 8.70 -1.55
CA GLY A 245 -6.05 8.63 -0.23
C GLY A 245 -6.49 7.22 0.23
N LEU A 246 -6.42 6.98 1.53
CA LEU A 246 -6.82 5.70 2.17
C LEU A 246 -8.34 5.49 2.30
N ARG A 247 -9.17 6.35 1.68
CA ARG A 247 -10.63 6.20 1.70
C ARG A 247 -11.03 4.94 0.94
N GLY A 248 -11.33 3.87 1.68
CA GLY A 248 -11.80 2.61 1.13
C GLY A 248 -10.91 1.38 1.39
N PHE A 249 -9.81 1.51 2.14
CA PHE A 249 -9.20 0.36 2.79
C PHE A 249 -10.20 -0.14 3.85
N GLY A 250 -10.95 -1.17 3.52
CA GLY A 250 -11.88 -1.80 4.44
C GLY A 250 -11.37 -3.17 4.84
N LEU A 251 -11.63 -3.56 6.06
CA LEU A 251 -11.50 -4.97 6.46
C LEU A 251 -12.38 -5.77 5.51
N VAL A 252 -11.76 -6.67 4.77
CA VAL A 252 -12.46 -7.52 3.80
C VAL A 252 -12.92 -8.74 4.54
N ASP A 253 -14.24 -8.88 4.68
CA ASP A 253 -14.95 -10.10 5.06
C ASP A 253 -14.20 -11.07 6.02
N LEU A 254 -13.41 -10.49 6.97
CA LEU A 254 -12.76 -11.25 8.02
C LEU A 254 -13.81 -11.69 9.04
N LYS A 255 -13.74 -12.93 9.45
CA LYS A 255 -14.50 -13.37 10.60
C LYS A 255 -13.89 -12.77 11.87
N LYS A 256 -14.73 -12.48 12.85
CA LYS A 256 -14.27 -11.89 14.12
C LYS A 256 -13.15 -12.73 14.77
N GLU A 257 -13.24 -14.04 14.69
CA GLU A 257 -12.27 -14.98 15.24
C GLU A 257 -10.90 -14.96 14.52
N GLU A 258 -10.85 -14.41 13.31
CA GLU A 258 -9.64 -14.35 12.48
C GLU A 258 -8.88 -13.02 12.64
N ILE A 259 -9.52 -11.96 13.14
CA ILE A 259 -8.93 -10.61 13.20
C ILE A 259 -7.63 -10.59 14.02
N ALA A 260 -7.60 -11.28 15.16
CA ALA A 260 -6.42 -11.34 16.02
C ALA A 260 -5.19 -11.96 15.33
N LEU A 261 -5.39 -12.83 14.33
CA LEU A 261 -4.31 -13.44 13.57
C LEU A 261 -3.53 -12.44 12.71
N TYR A 262 -4.10 -11.28 12.47
CA TYR A 262 -3.51 -10.19 11.68
C TYR A 262 -2.98 -9.03 12.54
N PHE A 263 -2.78 -9.29 13.84
CA PHE A 263 -2.01 -8.48 14.76
C PHE A 263 -0.77 -9.31 15.13
N PRO A 264 0.42 -9.06 14.54
CA PRO A 264 1.59 -9.92 14.69
C PRO A 264 1.97 -10.18 16.16
N GLU A 265 1.90 -9.16 17.01
CA GLU A 265 2.17 -9.24 18.43
C GLU A 265 1.13 -10.11 19.18
N MET A 266 -0.15 -10.01 18.78
CA MET A 266 -1.20 -10.84 19.36
C MET A 266 -1.14 -12.28 18.87
N LEU A 267 -0.84 -12.49 17.59
CA LEU A 267 -0.65 -13.83 17.02
C LEU A 267 0.44 -14.58 17.78
N LYS A 268 1.58 -13.93 18.00
CA LYS A 268 2.70 -14.50 18.77
C LYS A 268 2.30 -14.84 20.21
N ALA A 269 1.63 -13.93 20.91
CA ALA A 269 1.19 -14.16 22.29
C ALA A 269 0.10 -15.24 22.38
N SER A 270 -0.73 -15.40 21.34
CA SER A 270 -1.87 -16.34 21.32
C SER A 270 -1.47 -17.81 21.44
N GLU A 271 -0.22 -18.15 21.12
CA GLU A 271 0.33 -19.49 21.31
C GLU A 271 0.27 -19.97 22.78
N GLY A 272 0.29 -19.02 23.74
CA GLY A 272 0.15 -19.28 25.16
C GLY A 272 -1.30 -19.35 25.67
N CYS A 273 -2.31 -19.13 24.85
CA CYS A 273 -3.69 -19.13 25.27
C CYS A 273 -4.18 -20.52 25.68
N ARG A 274 -4.94 -20.59 26.77
CA ARG A 274 -5.52 -21.85 27.27
C ARG A 274 -6.56 -22.46 26.31
N PHE A 275 -7.21 -21.65 25.49
CA PHE A 275 -8.28 -22.07 24.59
C PHE A 275 -7.92 -21.77 23.13
N ALA A 276 -8.30 -22.65 22.21
CA ALA A 276 -8.19 -22.45 20.78
C ALA A 276 -9.53 -22.91 20.13
N PRO A 277 -10.29 -22.02 19.49
CA PRO A 277 -9.98 -20.60 19.27
C PRO A 277 -10.16 -19.75 20.53
N CYS A 278 -9.40 -18.66 20.64
CA CYS A 278 -9.54 -17.63 21.67
C CYS A 278 -9.85 -16.30 21.00
N THR A 279 -10.85 -15.60 21.48
CA THR A 279 -11.20 -14.26 20.97
C THR A 279 -10.50 -13.14 21.74
N HIS A 280 -9.71 -13.50 22.76
CA HIS A 280 -8.93 -12.59 23.61
C HIS A 280 -9.80 -11.50 24.29
N THR A 281 -11.08 -11.76 24.49
CA THR A 281 -12.03 -10.82 25.11
C THR A 281 -12.37 -11.21 26.54
N HIS A 282 -12.99 -12.36 26.74
CA HIS A 282 -13.52 -12.80 28.04
C HIS A 282 -12.97 -14.15 28.51
N GLU A 283 -12.17 -14.84 27.70
CA GLU A 283 -11.65 -16.16 28.03
C GLU A 283 -10.66 -16.09 29.21
N PRO A 284 -10.77 -16.99 30.19
CA PRO A 284 -9.81 -17.09 31.29
C PRO A 284 -8.50 -17.74 30.83
N GLY A 285 -7.36 -17.26 31.35
CA GLY A 285 -6.03 -17.76 30.95
C GLY A 285 -5.72 -17.41 29.50
N CYS A 286 -6.05 -16.19 29.10
CA CYS A 286 -5.73 -15.64 27.77
C CYS A 286 -4.37 -14.96 27.82
N ALA A 287 -3.36 -15.54 27.16
CA ALA A 287 -2.00 -15.02 27.15
C ALA A 287 -1.90 -13.64 26.47
N VAL A 288 -2.76 -13.32 25.52
CA VAL A 288 -2.81 -11.97 24.92
C VAL A 288 -3.23 -10.93 25.97
N LYS A 289 -4.25 -11.21 26.79
CA LYS A 289 -4.67 -10.28 27.84
C LYS A 289 -3.60 -10.13 28.93
N GLU A 290 -2.94 -11.23 29.30
CA GLU A 290 -1.82 -11.20 30.23
C GLU A 290 -0.65 -10.37 29.68
N ALA A 291 -0.33 -10.48 28.38
CA ALA A 291 0.68 -9.66 27.73
C ALA A 291 0.29 -8.17 27.67
N VAL A 292 -0.98 -7.84 27.50
CA VAL A 292 -1.47 -6.45 27.57
C VAL A 292 -1.33 -5.91 28.99
N GLU A 293 -1.72 -6.69 30.01
CA GLU A 293 -1.60 -6.31 31.42
C GLU A 293 -0.13 -6.14 31.84
N ALA A 294 0.78 -6.92 31.27
CA ALA A 294 2.23 -6.81 31.49
C ALA A 294 2.89 -5.66 30.69
N GLY A 295 2.16 -5.00 29.78
CA GLY A 295 2.70 -3.96 28.90
C GLY A 295 3.55 -4.47 27.74
N GLU A 296 3.56 -5.78 27.47
CA GLU A 296 4.25 -6.39 26.33
C GLU A 296 3.51 -6.16 25.00
N ILE A 297 2.18 -6.01 25.08
CA ILE A 297 1.30 -5.59 23.98
C ILE A 297 0.69 -4.23 24.37
N SER A 298 0.79 -3.24 23.49
CA SER A 298 0.21 -1.92 23.73
C SER A 298 -1.31 -2.00 23.89
N TYR A 299 -1.82 -1.28 24.89
CA TYR A 299 -3.25 -1.17 25.12
C TYR A 299 -3.98 -0.52 23.94
N GLU A 300 -3.36 0.43 23.27
CA GLU A 300 -3.90 1.12 22.09
C GLU A 300 -4.15 0.13 20.95
N ARG A 301 -3.20 -0.77 20.70
CA ARG A 301 -3.33 -1.83 19.69
C ARG A 301 -4.43 -2.82 20.06
N TYR A 302 -4.46 -3.24 21.32
CA TYR A 302 -5.51 -4.11 21.82
C TYR A 302 -6.89 -3.44 21.76
N SER A 303 -6.99 -2.15 22.09
CA SER A 303 -8.22 -1.36 21.96
C SER A 303 -8.69 -1.25 20.52
N SER A 304 -7.76 -1.04 19.57
CA SER A 304 -8.06 -1.06 18.14
C SER A 304 -8.60 -2.42 17.68
N TYR A 305 -8.01 -3.50 18.16
CA TYR A 305 -8.50 -4.86 17.91
C TYR A 305 -9.95 -5.04 18.40
N LEU A 306 -10.23 -4.67 19.65
CA LEU A 306 -11.59 -4.75 20.21
C LEU A 306 -12.59 -3.94 19.38
N GLY A 307 -12.22 -2.72 18.95
CA GLY A 307 -13.04 -1.89 18.07
C GLY A 307 -13.24 -2.46 16.64
N MET A 308 -12.49 -3.45 16.24
CA MET A 308 -12.70 -4.16 14.95
C MET A 308 -13.64 -5.36 15.11
N LEU A 309 -13.90 -5.82 16.34
CA LEU A 309 -14.86 -6.89 16.62
C LEU A 309 -16.32 -6.40 16.62
N ASP A 310 -16.55 -5.11 16.79
CA ASP A 310 -17.88 -4.50 16.74
C ASP A 310 -18.41 -4.36 15.31
#